data_d2018cd278cec6de47e3cf9f5af88bc7
#
_entry.id   d2018cd278cec6de47e3cf9f5af88bc7
#
_cell.length_a   1.000
_cell.length_b   1.000
_cell.length_c   1.000
_cell.angle_alpha   90.00
_cell.angle_beta   90.00
_cell.angle_gamma   90.00
#
_symmetry.space_group_name_H-M   'P 1'
#
loop_
_entity.id
_entity.type
_entity.pdbx_description
1 polymer ?
#
loop_
_entity_poly.entity_id
_entity_poly.type
_entity_poly.pdbx_seq_one_letter_code
_entity_poly.pdbx_strand_id
1 'polypeptide(L)'
;MTAQTETAPGRLPIAGPAEVRRAAVRLMGQDGRAVAAMLTLNGLAAAAGLGGPWLLGRIIDDVRGGAGVGHVDRLALGILCFALAQLLLGRFARYAAHRFGERTLARIRERFVDRSLALPASVAERAGAGDLLTRGTADVATVGTTLRDAGPEISVALVQILLILVAMLAVNPLLGICGLLCLSGIWFATRWYLHRAHAGYLAEGAANSALIEILTSTAAGARTVEALGLQDRRIAATAEAVEHCRVTRTHTLNLRTVLFPVVEFSYIAPVAGILLLGAALRDTGAVTTGAVVACALYFWKLSEPLDKVLLWLDQLQRSNASFARVEGIGQVDSPAVTGGGRPADDRIDVVDVRYAYQGERDVLHGVDLTVRPGERLAIVGPSGAGKSTLGRLLAGAETPRTGRVTVGQVPVAELDPAQLRRHVVMVSQEHHVFLGTVRDNLLIAAPAATDQDLHAVLAAVDIDWVDELPDGLDTELGAGGLRLDAQQAQQLALARVVLADPHTLILDEATSLLDPTTARHIERSLAAVLKERTVIAIAHRLHTAHDADRVAVMEGGRVTELGSHEELLAAGGGYAALWKSWHGV
;
A
#
# COMPACT_ATOMS: atom_id res chain seq x y z
N MET A 1 -16.70 -21.74 9.49
CA MET A 1 -15.32 -21.78 10.01
C MET A 1 -14.52 -20.80 9.16
N THR A 2 -14.34 -19.60 9.64
CA THR A 2 -13.55 -18.53 9.01
C THR A 2 -12.09 -18.82 9.31
N ALA A 3 -11.35 -19.29 8.30
CA ALA A 3 -9.91 -19.34 8.36
C ALA A 3 -9.42 -17.90 8.48
N GLN A 4 -9.06 -17.48 9.68
CA GLN A 4 -8.17 -16.34 9.89
C GLN A 4 -6.86 -16.74 9.22
N THR A 5 -6.55 -16.09 8.12
CA THR A 5 -5.23 -16.19 7.49
C THR A 5 -4.27 -15.56 8.51
N GLU A 6 -3.56 -16.41 9.24
CA GLU A 6 -2.43 -15.97 10.07
C GLU A 6 -1.47 -15.20 9.16
N THR A 7 -1.49 -13.90 9.30
CA THR A 7 -0.52 -13.02 8.64
C THR A 7 0.84 -13.33 9.24
N ALA A 8 1.82 -13.62 8.39
CA ALA A 8 3.21 -13.75 8.82
C ALA A 8 3.58 -12.53 9.68
N PRO A 9 4.28 -12.74 10.80
CA PRO A 9 4.61 -11.67 11.74
C PRO A 9 5.32 -10.52 11.03
N GLY A 10 4.82 -9.29 11.21
CA GLY A 10 5.40 -8.07 10.64
C GLY A 10 4.80 -7.59 9.30
N ARG A 11 3.81 -8.26 8.74
CA ARG A 11 3.13 -7.79 7.50
C ARG A 11 1.78 -7.14 7.81
N LEU A 12 1.46 -6.08 7.05
CA LEU A 12 0.14 -5.46 7.12
C LEU A 12 -0.96 -6.45 6.68
N PRO A 13 -2.15 -6.37 7.28
CA PRO A 13 -3.26 -7.27 6.96
C PRO A 13 -3.67 -7.17 5.49
N ILE A 14 -4.34 -8.22 5.02
CA ILE A 14 -4.89 -8.33 3.67
C ILE A 14 -6.39 -8.52 3.81
N ALA A 15 -7.17 -7.65 3.17
CA ALA A 15 -8.63 -7.68 3.25
C ALA A 15 -9.22 -8.98 2.68
N GLY A 16 -10.22 -9.52 3.35
CA GLY A 16 -10.92 -10.71 2.90
C GLY A 16 -11.77 -10.47 1.64
N PRO A 17 -12.10 -11.54 0.86
CA PRO A 17 -12.84 -11.41 -0.41
C PRO A 17 -14.20 -10.69 -0.27
N ALA A 18 -14.88 -10.88 0.85
CA ALA A 18 -16.17 -10.22 1.12
C ALA A 18 -16.00 -8.70 1.34
N GLU A 19 -14.90 -8.28 1.92
CA GLU A 19 -14.58 -6.87 2.19
C GLU A 19 -14.13 -6.16 0.93
N VAL A 20 -13.28 -6.81 0.14
CA VAL A 20 -12.88 -6.34 -1.19
C VAL A 20 -14.12 -6.08 -2.05
N ARG A 21 -15.06 -7.03 -2.10
CA ARG A 21 -16.32 -6.88 -2.83
C ARG A 21 -17.17 -5.71 -2.29
N ARG A 22 -17.29 -5.58 -0.97
CA ARG A 22 -18.03 -4.46 -0.34
C ARG A 22 -17.37 -3.10 -0.63
N ALA A 23 -16.05 -3.05 -0.61
CA ALA A 23 -15.30 -1.84 -0.95
C ALA A 23 -15.46 -1.47 -2.44
N ALA A 24 -15.38 -2.44 -3.35
CA ALA A 24 -15.61 -2.24 -4.77
C ALA A 24 -17.03 -1.73 -5.08
N VAL A 25 -18.06 -2.34 -4.47
CA VAL A 25 -19.45 -1.89 -4.62
C VAL A 25 -19.65 -0.47 -4.08
N ARG A 26 -19.08 -0.13 -2.94
CA ARG A 26 -19.14 1.23 -2.39
C ARG A 26 -18.49 2.26 -3.31
N LEU A 27 -17.32 1.93 -3.89
CA LEU A 27 -16.62 2.81 -4.85
C LEU A 27 -17.46 3.05 -6.11
N MET A 28 -18.04 1.99 -6.68
CA MET A 28 -18.94 2.11 -7.84
C MET A 28 -20.21 2.90 -7.52
N GLY A 29 -20.77 2.72 -6.33
CA GLY A 29 -21.99 3.42 -5.90
C GLY A 29 -21.80 4.93 -5.71
N GLN A 30 -20.58 5.40 -5.41
CA GLN A 30 -20.30 6.83 -5.22
C GLN A 30 -20.44 7.64 -6.53
N ASP A 31 -20.22 7.02 -7.70
CA ASP A 31 -20.38 7.64 -9.01
C ASP A 31 -21.42 6.89 -9.88
N GLY A 32 -22.51 6.44 -9.29
CA GLY A 32 -23.55 5.63 -9.96
C GLY A 32 -24.08 6.26 -11.26
N ARG A 33 -24.17 7.60 -11.32
CA ARG A 33 -24.56 8.30 -12.56
C ARG A 33 -23.51 8.15 -13.67
N ALA A 34 -22.22 8.18 -13.35
CA ALA A 34 -21.16 7.99 -14.33
C ALA A 34 -21.14 6.54 -14.85
N VAL A 35 -21.32 5.57 -13.95
CA VAL A 35 -21.44 4.14 -14.30
C VAL A 35 -22.67 3.91 -15.19
N ALA A 36 -23.83 4.47 -14.85
CA ALA A 36 -25.04 4.36 -15.65
C ALA A 36 -24.85 4.99 -17.05
N ALA A 37 -24.27 6.19 -17.12
CA ALA A 37 -23.97 6.85 -18.40
C ALA A 37 -23.00 6.02 -19.26
N MET A 38 -21.96 5.45 -18.63
CA MET A 38 -21.01 4.55 -19.30
C MET A 38 -21.72 3.34 -19.88
N LEU A 39 -22.53 2.64 -19.08
CA LEU A 39 -23.24 1.44 -19.51
C LEU A 39 -24.28 1.73 -20.60
N THR A 40 -25.03 2.82 -20.49
CA THR A 40 -26.03 3.22 -21.51
C THR A 40 -25.38 3.61 -22.82
N LEU A 41 -24.30 4.43 -22.79
CA LEU A 41 -23.58 4.81 -24.00
C LEU A 41 -22.95 3.59 -24.69
N ASN A 42 -22.39 2.66 -23.91
CA ASN A 42 -21.84 1.42 -24.45
C ASN A 42 -22.94 0.50 -25.01
N GLY A 43 -24.07 0.39 -24.33
CA GLY A 43 -25.22 -0.36 -24.82
C GLY A 43 -25.76 0.18 -26.15
N LEU A 44 -25.88 1.50 -26.25
CA LEU A 44 -26.28 2.16 -27.50
C LEU A 44 -25.24 1.99 -28.63
N ALA A 45 -23.94 2.10 -28.30
CA ALA A 45 -22.87 1.85 -29.26
C ALA A 45 -22.87 0.40 -29.76
N ALA A 46 -23.05 -0.56 -28.83
CA ALA A 46 -23.18 -1.97 -29.20
C ALA A 46 -24.40 -2.26 -30.04
N ALA A 47 -25.57 -1.70 -29.71
CA ALA A 47 -26.80 -1.82 -30.49
C ALA A 47 -26.64 -1.24 -31.90
N ALA A 48 -26.04 -0.05 -32.00
CA ALA A 48 -25.72 0.54 -33.30
C ALA A 48 -24.81 -0.38 -34.14
N GLY A 49 -23.83 -1.02 -33.48
CA GLY A 49 -22.95 -1.99 -34.13
C GLY A 49 -23.63 -3.24 -34.69
N LEU A 50 -24.85 -3.57 -34.25
CA LEU A 50 -25.64 -4.68 -34.78
C LEU A 50 -26.35 -4.34 -36.10
N GLY A 51 -26.55 -3.06 -36.38
CA GLY A 51 -27.26 -2.61 -37.60
C GLY A 51 -26.57 -3.03 -38.89
N GLY A 52 -25.23 -3.04 -38.92
CA GLY A 52 -24.45 -3.38 -40.12
C GLY A 52 -24.74 -4.81 -40.66
N PRO A 53 -24.50 -5.87 -39.85
CA PRO A 53 -24.79 -7.23 -40.27
C PRO A 53 -26.25 -7.48 -40.63
N TRP A 54 -27.19 -6.88 -39.88
CA TRP A 54 -28.61 -6.98 -40.18
C TRP A 54 -29.00 -6.39 -41.53
N LEU A 55 -28.56 -5.14 -41.81
CA LEU A 55 -28.83 -4.47 -43.08
C LEU A 55 -28.16 -5.19 -44.24
N LEU A 56 -26.94 -5.72 -44.06
CA LEU A 56 -26.27 -6.48 -45.09
C LEU A 56 -27.03 -7.76 -45.43
N GLY A 57 -27.56 -8.48 -44.41
CA GLY A 57 -28.45 -9.60 -44.64
C GLY A 57 -29.69 -9.22 -45.48
N ARG A 58 -30.33 -8.09 -45.13
CA ARG A 58 -31.48 -7.56 -45.93
C ARG A 58 -31.10 -7.20 -47.36
N ILE A 59 -29.96 -6.54 -47.57
CA ILE A 59 -29.49 -6.22 -48.93
C ILE A 59 -29.39 -7.50 -49.78
N ILE A 60 -28.84 -8.58 -49.21
CA ILE A 60 -28.69 -9.84 -49.94
C ILE A 60 -30.06 -10.45 -50.32
N ASP A 61 -31.01 -10.43 -49.39
CA ASP A 61 -32.35 -10.96 -49.65
C ASP A 61 -33.11 -10.09 -50.66
N ASP A 62 -33.05 -8.76 -50.54
CA ASP A 62 -33.72 -7.80 -51.44
C ASP A 62 -33.14 -7.82 -52.87
N VAL A 63 -31.80 -7.91 -53.03
CA VAL A 63 -31.14 -8.08 -54.33
C VAL A 63 -31.57 -9.37 -55.02
N ARG A 64 -31.72 -10.46 -54.29
CA ARG A 64 -32.25 -11.73 -54.81
C ARG A 64 -33.74 -11.62 -55.18
N GLY A 65 -34.49 -10.77 -54.48
CA GLY A 65 -35.88 -10.45 -54.77
C GLY A 65 -36.05 -9.50 -55.96
N GLY A 66 -34.95 -9.03 -56.58
CA GLY A 66 -35.01 -8.12 -57.74
C GLY A 66 -35.10 -6.63 -57.36
N ALA A 67 -34.73 -6.27 -56.15
CA ALA A 67 -34.75 -4.87 -55.72
C ALA A 67 -33.82 -3.99 -56.57
N GLY A 68 -34.27 -2.79 -56.90
CA GLY A 68 -33.51 -1.81 -57.69
C GLY A 68 -32.33 -1.20 -56.91
N VAL A 69 -31.32 -0.70 -57.65
CA VAL A 69 -30.07 -0.13 -57.08
C VAL A 69 -30.33 0.95 -56.03
N GLY A 70 -31.31 1.85 -56.25
CA GLY A 70 -31.61 2.92 -55.30
C GLY A 70 -32.20 2.43 -53.95
N HIS A 71 -32.68 1.18 -53.87
CA HIS A 71 -33.07 0.56 -52.59
C HIS A 71 -31.81 0.07 -51.84
N VAL A 72 -30.88 -0.56 -52.55
CA VAL A 72 -29.59 -1.01 -52.00
C VAL A 72 -28.77 0.17 -51.51
N ASP A 73 -28.74 1.28 -52.24
CA ASP A 73 -28.02 2.50 -51.83
C ASP A 73 -28.53 3.06 -50.50
N ARG A 74 -29.86 3.04 -50.27
CA ARG A 74 -30.46 3.50 -49.01
C ARG A 74 -30.07 2.60 -47.84
N LEU A 75 -30.04 1.28 -48.03
CA LEU A 75 -29.62 0.35 -47.02
C LEU A 75 -28.11 0.44 -46.72
N ALA A 76 -27.29 0.65 -47.77
CA ALA A 76 -25.86 0.89 -47.64
C ALA A 76 -25.57 2.20 -46.89
N LEU A 77 -26.31 3.28 -47.16
CA LEU A 77 -26.24 4.52 -46.36
C LEU A 77 -26.64 4.28 -44.92
N GLY A 78 -27.64 3.41 -44.69
CA GLY A 78 -28.01 2.97 -43.32
C GLY A 78 -26.85 2.29 -42.58
N ILE A 79 -26.09 1.43 -43.25
CA ILE A 79 -24.87 0.81 -42.66
C ILE A 79 -23.87 1.89 -42.24
N LEU A 80 -23.64 2.89 -43.11
CA LEU A 80 -22.73 4.00 -42.82
C LEU A 80 -23.21 4.82 -41.60
N CYS A 81 -24.52 5.11 -41.54
CA CYS A 81 -25.11 5.80 -40.38
C CYS A 81 -24.94 5.03 -39.09
N PHE A 82 -25.18 3.72 -39.09
CA PHE A 82 -24.96 2.88 -37.91
C PHE A 82 -23.49 2.80 -37.51
N ALA A 83 -22.58 2.71 -38.48
CA ALA A 83 -21.14 2.71 -38.23
C ALA A 83 -20.67 4.04 -37.58
N LEU A 84 -21.17 5.18 -38.12
CA LEU A 84 -20.88 6.50 -37.58
C LEU A 84 -21.46 6.67 -36.18
N ALA A 85 -22.70 6.23 -35.95
CA ALA A 85 -23.32 6.24 -34.64
C ALA A 85 -22.52 5.40 -33.63
N GLN A 86 -22.10 4.19 -34.02
CA GLN A 86 -21.25 3.31 -33.18
C GLN A 86 -19.92 4.01 -32.84
N LEU A 87 -19.27 4.65 -33.80
CA LEU A 87 -17.99 5.36 -33.60
C LEU A 87 -18.16 6.51 -32.60
N LEU A 88 -19.18 7.36 -32.81
CA LEU A 88 -19.43 8.53 -31.96
C LEU A 88 -19.82 8.12 -30.53
N LEU A 89 -20.79 7.21 -30.40
CA LEU A 89 -21.23 6.69 -29.11
C LEU A 89 -20.08 5.99 -28.37
N GLY A 90 -19.28 5.18 -29.08
CA GLY A 90 -18.11 4.51 -28.51
C GLY A 90 -17.03 5.47 -28.03
N ARG A 91 -16.81 6.60 -28.74
CA ARG A 91 -15.90 7.66 -28.28
C ARG A 91 -16.35 8.25 -26.95
N PHE A 92 -17.63 8.67 -26.85
CA PHE A 92 -18.16 9.25 -25.62
C PHE A 92 -18.20 8.23 -24.47
N ALA A 93 -18.53 6.98 -24.78
CA ALA A 93 -18.52 5.89 -23.80
C ALA A 93 -17.12 5.65 -23.22
N ARG A 94 -16.08 5.58 -24.07
CA ARG A 94 -14.68 5.47 -23.61
C ARG A 94 -14.25 6.68 -22.77
N TYR A 95 -14.61 7.89 -23.20
CA TYR A 95 -14.30 9.08 -22.42
C TYR A 95 -14.93 9.04 -21.01
N ALA A 96 -16.22 8.65 -20.94
CA ALA A 96 -16.91 8.50 -19.66
C ALA A 96 -16.25 7.41 -18.77
N ALA A 97 -15.83 6.30 -19.37
CA ALA A 97 -15.17 5.20 -18.69
C ALA A 97 -13.81 5.60 -18.11
N HIS A 98 -12.95 6.22 -18.90
CA HIS A 98 -11.65 6.70 -18.43
C HIS A 98 -11.79 7.77 -17.33
N ARG A 99 -12.72 8.71 -17.50
CA ARG A 99 -13.00 9.73 -16.48
C ARG A 99 -13.47 9.11 -15.15
N PHE A 100 -14.31 8.09 -15.20
CA PHE A 100 -14.73 7.34 -14.03
C PHE A 100 -13.54 6.62 -13.36
N GLY A 101 -12.71 5.93 -14.17
CA GLY A 101 -11.53 5.20 -13.69
C GLY A 101 -10.54 6.11 -12.96
N GLU A 102 -10.18 7.25 -13.56
CA GLU A 102 -9.24 8.21 -12.96
C GLU A 102 -9.76 8.83 -11.66
N ARG A 103 -11.05 9.19 -11.62
CA ARG A 103 -11.67 9.71 -10.38
C ARG A 103 -11.67 8.68 -9.25
N THR A 104 -11.99 7.44 -9.59
CA THR A 104 -12.02 6.35 -8.61
C THR A 104 -10.61 6.03 -8.11
N LEU A 105 -9.61 6.06 -9.01
CA LEU A 105 -8.20 5.88 -8.66
C LEU A 105 -7.70 7.00 -7.73
N ALA A 106 -8.04 8.27 -8.01
CA ALA A 106 -7.67 9.38 -7.15
C ALA A 106 -8.21 9.17 -5.72
N ARG A 107 -9.48 8.79 -5.57
CA ARG A 107 -10.08 8.48 -4.27
C ARG A 107 -9.42 7.32 -3.53
N ILE A 108 -8.99 6.28 -4.28
CA ILE A 108 -8.27 5.16 -3.67
C ILE A 108 -6.92 5.63 -3.13
N ARG A 109 -6.20 6.47 -3.89
CA ARG A 109 -4.93 7.06 -3.46
C ARG A 109 -5.08 7.93 -2.22
N GLU A 110 -6.06 8.84 -2.23
CA GLU A 110 -6.37 9.70 -1.08
C GLU A 110 -6.66 8.85 0.17
N ARG A 111 -7.58 7.90 0.08
CA ARG A 111 -7.90 6.99 1.19
C ARG A 111 -6.72 6.14 1.66
N PHE A 112 -5.88 5.71 0.73
CA PHE A 112 -4.67 4.98 1.07
C PHE A 112 -3.72 5.84 1.89
N VAL A 113 -3.48 7.09 1.46
CA VAL A 113 -2.62 8.05 2.17
C VAL A 113 -3.21 8.37 3.53
N ASP A 114 -4.51 8.71 3.62
CA ASP A 114 -5.19 9.00 4.88
C ASP A 114 -5.06 7.84 5.88
N ARG A 115 -5.31 6.61 5.42
CA ARG A 115 -5.19 5.42 6.27
C ARG A 115 -3.74 5.11 6.65
N SER A 116 -2.80 5.34 5.74
CA SER A 116 -1.37 5.12 6.01
C SER A 116 -0.84 6.10 7.05
N LEU A 117 -1.27 7.36 6.99
CA LEU A 117 -0.92 8.39 7.97
C LEU A 117 -1.62 8.19 9.33
N ALA A 118 -2.77 7.52 9.34
CA ALA A 118 -3.49 7.17 10.56
C ALA A 118 -2.98 5.87 11.23
N LEU A 119 -2.02 5.15 10.61
CA LEU A 119 -1.43 3.96 11.22
C LEU A 119 -0.64 4.34 12.47
N PRO A 120 -0.74 3.56 13.56
CA PRO A 120 0.18 3.68 14.68
C PRO A 120 1.63 3.51 14.20
N ALA A 121 2.55 4.35 14.71
CA ALA A 121 3.96 4.32 14.32
C ALA A 121 4.57 2.92 14.46
N SER A 122 4.23 2.21 15.54
CA SER A 122 4.66 0.84 15.81
C SER A 122 4.25 -0.17 14.73
N VAL A 123 3.07 0.01 14.13
CA VAL A 123 2.59 -0.84 13.03
C VAL A 123 3.33 -0.49 11.73
N ALA A 124 3.52 0.80 11.46
CA ALA A 124 4.24 1.28 10.28
C ALA A 124 5.72 0.84 10.31
N GLU A 125 6.40 0.97 11.46
CA GLU A 125 7.78 0.50 11.67
C GLU A 125 7.90 -1.02 11.47
N ARG A 126 6.99 -1.81 12.04
CA ARG A 126 7.00 -3.28 11.88
C ARG A 126 6.75 -3.74 10.46
N ALA A 127 5.83 -3.08 9.76
CA ALA A 127 5.53 -3.38 8.35
C ALA A 127 6.69 -3.03 7.42
N GLY A 128 7.48 -2.04 7.82
CA GLY A 128 8.57 -1.49 7.03
C GLY A 128 8.09 -0.58 5.89
N ALA A 129 8.92 0.40 5.55
CA ALA A 129 8.63 1.36 4.48
C ALA A 129 8.39 0.67 3.12
N GLY A 130 9.03 -0.49 2.87
CA GLY A 130 8.91 -1.23 1.62
C GLY A 130 7.52 -1.78 1.33
N ASP A 131 6.80 -2.31 2.33
CA ASP A 131 5.43 -2.83 2.13
C ASP A 131 4.45 -1.67 1.90
N LEU A 132 4.54 -0.59 2.67
CA LEU A 132 3.73 0.62 2.48
C LEU A 132 3.97 1.26 1.11
N LEU A 133 5.23 1.40 0.70
CA LEU A 133 5.60 1.96 -0.59
C LEU A 133 5.07 1.08 -1.75
N THR A 134 5.20 -0.24 -1.64
CA THR A 134 4.70 -1.18 -2.65
C THR A 134 3.18 -1.09 -2.79
N ARG A 135 2.44 -1.03 -1.67
CA ARG A 135 0.98 -0.87 -1.67
C ARG A 135 0.54 0.48 -2.24
N GLY A 136 1.23 1.57 -1.88
CA GLY A 136 0.93 2.93 -2.34
C GLY A 136 1.29 3.19 -3.81
N THR A 137 2.24 2.46 -4.36
CA THR A 137 2.70 2.63 -5.75
C THR A 137 2.25 1.49 -6.66
N ALA A 138 2.87 0.34 -6.58
CA ALA A 138 2.65 -0.78 -7.50
C ALA A 138 1.25 -1.37 -7.40
N ASP A 139 0.73 -1.58 -6.17
CA ASP A 139 -0.61 -2.14 -6.00
C ASP A 139 -1.70 -1.16 -6.43
N VAL A 140 -1.58 0.11 -6.03
CA VAL A 140 -2.52 1.16 -6.46
C VAL A 140 -2.47 1.36 -7.98
N ALA A 141 -1.28 1.29 -8.61
CA ALA A 141 -1.16 1.35 -10.07
C ALA A 141 -1.86 0.16 -10.76
N THR A 142 -1.70 -1.06 -10.20
CA THR A 142 -2.35 -2.28 -10.71
C THR A 142 -3.87 -2.17 -10.64
N VAL A 143 -4.42 -1.67 -9.53
CA VAL A 143 -5.85 -1.38 -9.38
C VAL A 143 -6.28 -0.28 -10.35
N GLY A 144 -5.46 0.75 -10.54
CA GLY A 144 -5.70 1.85 -11.49
C GLY A 144 -5.87 1.37 -12.92
N THR A 145 -4.98 0.48 -13.39
CA THR A 145 -5.10 -0.12 -14.72
C THR A 145 -6.41 -0.88 -14.88
N THR A 146 -6.83 -1.62 -13.85
CA THR A 146 -8.11 -2.34 -13.89
C THR A 146 -9.31 -1.41 -13.92
N LEU A 147 -9.32 -0.36 -13.12
CA LEU A 147 -10.43 0.60 -13.09
C LEU A 147 -10.54 1.43 -14.36
N ARG A 148 -9.40 1.82 -14.96
CA ARG A 148 -9.35 2.66 -16.15
C ARG A 148 -9.60 1.88 -17.44
N ASP A 149 -8.98 0.69 -17.55
CA ASP A 149 -8.94 -0.05 -18.81
C ASP A 149 -9.76 -1.35 -18.76
N ALA A 150 -9.43 -2.29 -17.85
CA ALA A 150 -10.03 -3.62 -17.81
C ALA A 150 -11.52 -3.63 -17.43
N GLY A 151 -11.91 -2.90 -16.40
CA GLY A 151 -13.29 -2.87 -15.92
C GLY A 151 -14.29 -2.35 -16.95
N PRO A 152 -14.04 -1.17 -17.55
CA PRO A 152 -14.86 -0.67 -18.64
C PRO A 152 -14.88 -1.60 -19.85
N GLU A 153 -13.73 -2.11 -20.31
CA GLU A 153 -13.69 -2.99 -21.48
C GLU A 153 -14.45 -4.30 -21.28
N ILE A 154 -14.33 -4.93 -20.11
CA ILE A 154 -15.09 -6.13 -19.76
C ILE A 154 -16.59 -5.83 -19.71
N SER A 155 -16.98 -4.70 -19.09
CA SER A 155 -18.39 -4.31 -19.00
C SER A 155 -19.00 -4.11 -20.39
N VAL A 156 -18.27 -3.45 -21.28
CA VAL A 156 -18.65 -3.26 -22.70
C VAL A 156 -18.76 -4.61 -23.41
N ALA A 157 -17.74 -5.46 -23.25
CA ALA A 157 -17.69 -6.77 -23.89
C ALA A 157 -18.89 -7.65 -23.47
N LEU A 158 -19.25 -7.67 -22.16
CA LEU A 158 -20.39 -8.42 -21.69
C LEU A 158 -21.73 -7.93 -22.28
N VAL A 159 -21.90 -6.60 -22.37
CA VAL A 159 -23.08 -5.99 -23.02
C VAL A 159 -23.12 -6.35 -24.51
N GLN A 160 -21.99 -6.27 -25.21
CA GLN A 160 -21.88 -6.63 -26.62
C GLN A 160 -22.21 -8.11 -26.83
N ILE A 161 -21.64 -9.02 -26.05
CA ILE A 161 -21.94 -10.46 -26.11
C ILE A 161 -23.43 -10.69 -25.98
N LEU A 162 -24.05 -10.12 -24.94
CA LEU A 162 -25.49 -10.28 -24.70
C LEU A 162 -26.33 -9.80 -25.90
N LEU A 163 -26.04 -8.60 -26.42
CA LEU A 163 -26.78 -8.01 -27.54
C LEU A 163 -26.59 -8.78 -28.85
N ILE A 164 -25.36 -9.26 -29.13
CA ILE A 164 -25.09 -10.08 -30.32
C ILE A 164 -25.87 -11.41 -30.23
N LEU A 165 -25.87 -12.07 -29.07
CA LEU A 165 -26.59 -13.34 -28.85
C LEU A 165 -28.11 -13.14 -29.05
N VAL A 166 -28.66 -12.06 -28.47
CA VAL A 166 -30.09 -11.69 -28.68
C VAL A 166 -30.39 -11.44 -30.15
N ALA A 167 -29.52 -10.69 -30.86
CA ALA A 167 -29.70 -10.40 -32.27
C ALA A 167 -29.65 -11.66 -33.13
N MET A 168 -28.73 -12.59 -32.87
CA MET A 168 -28.65 -13.88 -33.57
C MET A 168 -29.94 -14.71 -33.41
N LEU A 169 -30.44 -14.81 -32.16
CA LEU A 169 -31.69 -15.53 -31.88
C LEU A 169 -32.92 -14.84 -32.51
N ALA A 170 -32.92 -13.51 -32.58
CA ALA A 170 -33.99 -12.74 -33.19
C ALA A 170 -34.01 -12.88 -34.74
N VAL A 171 -32.84 -13.00 -35.36
CA VAL A 171 -32.74 -13.23 -36.83
C VAL A 171 -33.20 -14.63 -37.21
N ASN A 172 -32.63 -15.64 -36.54
CA ASN A 172 -33.09 -17.01 -36.70
C ASN A 172 -32.68 -17.87 -35.48
N PRO A 173 -33.67 -18.43 -34.73
CA PRO A 173 -33.40 -19.19 -33.52
C PRO A 173 -32.53 -20.45 -33.76
N LEU A 174 -32.75 -21.17 -34.86
CA LEU A 174 -31.98 -22.39 -35.16
C LEU A 174 -30.52 -22.13 -35.40
N LEU A 175 -30.20 -21.09 -36.19
CA LEU A 175 -28.81 -20.67 -36.46
C LEU A 175 -28.18 -20.08 -35.19
N GLY A 176 -28.94 -19.33 -34.38
CA GLY A 176 -28.48 -18.78 -33.12
C GLY A 176 -28.11 -19.85 -32.10
N ILE A 177 -28.95 -20.89 -31.96
CA ILE A 177 -28.65 -22.04 -31.06
C ILE A 177 -27.44 -22.83 -31.54
N CYS A 178 -27.27 -23.03 -32.87
CA CYS A 178 -26.10 -23.67 -33.42
C CYS A 178 -24.82 -22.92 -33.03
N GLY A 179 -24.81 -21.59 -33.21
CA GLY A 179 -23.69 -20.74 -32.78
C GLY A 179 -23.41 -20.86 -31.26
N LEU A 180 -24.46 -20.83 -30.43
CA LEU A 180 -24.32 -20.97 -28.97
C LEU A 180 -23.70 -22.32 -28.55
N LEU A 181 -24.13 -23.41 -29.16
CA LEU A 181 -23.60 -24.76 -28.89
C LEU A 181 -22.09 -24.83 -29.18
N CYS A 182 -21.64 -24.19 -30.24
CA CYS A 182 -20.24 -24.16 -30.60
C CYS A 182 -19.38 -23.32 -29.62
N LEU A 183 -19.93 -22.34 -28.88
CA LEU A 183 -19.23 -21.62 -27.83
C LEU A 183 -18.86 -22.50 -26.63
N SER A 184 -19.46 -23.69 -26.50
CA SER A 184 -19.09 -24.64 -25.45
C SER A 184 -17.60 -25.01 -25.50
N GLY A 185 -17.00 -25.03 -26.70
CA GLY A 185 -15.56 -25.26 -26.88
C GLY A 185 -14.68 -24.23 -26.15
N ILE A 186 -15.06 -22.95 -26.24
CA ILE A 186 -14.37 -21.87 -25.53
C ILE A 186 -14.49 -22.05 -24.02
N TRP A 187 -15.67 -22.43 -23.52
CA TRP A 187 -15.88 -22.67 -22.09
C TRP A 187 -15.00 -23.80 -21.57
N PHE A 188 -14.93 -24.93 -22.29
CA PHE A 188 -14.08 -26.07 -21.91
C PHE A 188 -12.59 -25.70 -21.96
N ALA A 189 -12.14 -25.02 -23.03
CA ALA A 189 -10.76 -24.57 -23.18
C ALA A 189 -10.34 -23.59 -22.07
N THR A 190 -11.18 -22.60 -21.78
CA THR A 190 -10.94 -21.62 -20.71
C THR A 190 -10.90 -22.27 -19.34
N ARG A 191 -11.85 -23.19 -19.05
CA ARG A 191 -11.86 -23.93 -17.78
C ARG A 191 -10.63 -24.81 -17.60
N TRP A 192 -10.21 -25.51 -18.66
CA TRP A 192 -8.98 -26.31 -18.68
C TRP A 192 -7.75 -25.46 -18.40
N TYR A 193 -7.65 -24.32 -19.08
CA TYR A 193 -6.57 -23.35 -18.94
C TYR A 193 -6.51 -22.78 -17.51
N LEU A 194 -7.59 -22.21 -17.01
CA LEU A 194 -7.63 -21.58 -15.70
C LEU A 194 -7.24 -22.54 -14.57
N HIS A 195 -7.65 -23.80 -14.66
CA HIS A 195 -7.31 -24.80 -13.64
C HIS A 195 -5.79 -25.08 -13.58
N ARG A 196 -5.09 -24.98 -14.72
CA ARG A 196 -3.64 -25.22 -14.82
C ARG A 196 -2.80 -23.97 -14.73
N ALA A 197 -3.28 -22.88 -15.27
CA ALA A 197 -2.56 -21.61 -15.32
C ALA A 197 -2.31 -21.02 -13.93
N HIS A 198 -3.25 -21.20 -13.00
CA HIS A 198 -3.11 -20.67 -11.63
C HIS A 198 -1.83 -21.15 -10.94
N ALA A 199 -1.56 -22.45 -10.95
CA ALA A 199 -0.33 -23.00 -10.36
C ALA A 199 0.92 -22.53 -11.11
N GLY A 200 0.85 -22.46 -12.45
CA GLY A 200 1.95 -21.96 -13.30
C GLY A 200 2.30 -20.50 -12.99
N TYR A 201 1.31 -19.62 -12.86
CA TYR A 201 1.54 -18.21 -12.53
C TYR A 201 2.06 -18.00 -11.10
N LEU A 202 1.64 -18.81 -10.14
CA LEU A 202 2.20 -18.78 -8.79
C LEU A 202 3.68 -19.17 -8.79
N ALA A 203 4.05 -20.21 -9.55
CA ALA A 203 5.44 -20.64 -9.70
C ALA A 203 6.28 -19.58 -10.41
N GLU A 204 5.76 -18.96 -11.49
CA GLU A 204 6.43 -17.87 -12.21
C GLU A 204 6.63 -16.64 -11.27
N GLY A 205 5.62 -16.30 -10.48
CA GLY A 205 5.70 -15.22 -9.50
C GLY A 205 6.75 -15.49 -8.43
N ALA A 206 6.80 -16.70 -7.88
CA ALA A 206 7.80 -17.11 -6.89
C ALA A 206 9.23 -17.08 -7.47
N ALA A 207 9.43 -17.57 -8.68
CA ALA A 207 10.72 -17.54 -9.37
C ALA A 207 11.19 -16.09 -9.60
N ASN A 208 10.30 -15.21 -10.05
CA ASN A 208 10.61 -13.78 -10.26
C ASN A 208 10.97 -13.08 -8.94
N SER A 209 10.26 -13.39 -7.85
CA SER A 209 10.58 -12.83 -6.53
C SER A 209 11.96 -13.28 -6.05
N ALA A 210 12.32 -14.56 -6.23
CA ALA A 210 13.64 -15.07 -5.87
C ALA A 210 14.76 -14.39 -6.69
N LEU A 211 14.54 -14.15 -7.98
CA LEU A 211 15.49 -13.41 -8.82
C LEU A 211 15.68 -11.97 -8.31
N ILE A 212 14.59 -11.26 -8.00
CA ILE A 212 14.65 -9.89 -7.47
C ILE A 212 15.39 -9.86 -6.13
N GLU A 213 15.17 -10.84 -5.25
CA GLU A 213 15.86 -10.95 -3.97
C GLU A 213 17.37 -11.11 -4.15
N ILE A 214 17.81 -12.01 -5.08
CA ILE A 214 19.24 -12.19 -5.40
C ILE A 214 19.85 -10.89 -5.92
N LEU A 215 19.19 -10.20 -6.84
CA LEU A 215 19.67 -8.94 -7.41
C LEU A 215 19.76 -7.84 -6.34
N THR A 216 18.72 -7.69 -5.53
CA THR A 216 18.66 -6.66 -4.47
C THR A 216 19.72 -6.93 -3.40
N SER A 217 19.87 -8.18 -2.94
CA SER A 217 20.91 -8.54 -1.96
C SER A 217 22.32 -8.35 -2.51
N THR A 218 22.52 -8.60 -3.81
CA THR A 218 23.82 -8.39 -4.47
C THR A 218 24.13 -6.89 -4.55
N ALA A 219 23.16 -6.06 -4.92
CA ALA A 219 23.33 -4.60 -5.00
C ALA A 219 23.57 -3.99 -3.61
N ALA A 220 22.78 -4.39 -2.60
CA ALA A 220 22.95 -3.92 -1.23
C ALA A 220 24.32 -4.34 -0.63
N GLY A 221 24.78 -5.55 -0.97
CA GLY A 221 26.07 -6.09 -0.53
C GLY A 221 27.24 -5.83 -1.47
N ALA A 222 27.15 -4.89 -2.43
CA ALA A 222 28.14 -4.71 -3.49
C ALA A 222 29.59 -4.56 -2.97
N ARG A 223 29.80 -3.77 -1.92
CA ARG A 223 31.10 -3.60 -1.26
C ARG A 223 31.65 -4.91 -0.70
N THR A 224 30.80 -5.74 -0.11
CA THR A 224 31.18 -7.04 0.43
C THR A 224 31.50 -8.03 -0.70
N VAL A 225 30.72 -8.01 -1.77
CA VAL A 225 30.95 -8.84 -2.96
C VAL A 225 32.30 -8.51 -3.58
N GLU A 226 32.64 -7.23 -3.69
CA GLU A 226 33.93 -6.75 -4.20
C GLU A 226 35.07 -7.12 -3.26
N ALA A 227 34.95 -6.81 -1.97
CA ALA A 227 36.00 -7.03 -0.99
C ALA A 227 36.37 -8.52 -0.81
N LEU A 228 35.41 -9.43 -0.99
CA LEU A 228 35.59 -10.88 -0.82
C LEU A 228 35.75 -11.63 -2.15
N GLY A 229 35.77 -10.95 -3.30
CA GLY A 229 35.90 -11.59 -4.63
C GLY A 229 34.76 -12.56 -4.97
N LEU A 230 33.50 -12.24 -4.59
CA LEU A 230 32.36 -13.13 -4.74
C LEU A 230 31.61 -12.95 -6.08
N GLN A 231 32.16 -12.19 -7.04
CA GLN A 231 31.49 -11.83 -8.30
C GLN A 231 31.02 -13.06 -9.06
N ASP A 232 31.92 -14.04 -9.31
CA ASP A 232 31.57 -15.24 -10.07
C ASP A 232 30.48 -16.07 -9.40
N ARG A 233 30.52 -16.17 -8.07
CA ARG A 233 29.50 -16.88 -7.30
C ARG A 233 28.13 -16.20 -7.41
N ARG A 234 28.09 -14.85 -7.39
CA ARG A 234 26.84 -14.08 -7.54
C ARG A 234 26.31 -14.15 -8.97
N ILE A 235 27.19 -14.13 -9.97
CA ILE A 235 26.83 -14.32 -11.38
C ILE A 235 26.21 -15.71 -11.59
N ALA A 236 26.83 -16.77 -11.06
CA ALA A 236 26.31 -18.14 -11.17
C ALA A 236 24.91 -18.27 -10.50
N ALA A 237 24.74 -17.73 -9.28
CA ALA A 237 23.46 -17.75 -8.59
C ALA A 237 22.37 -16.96 -9.36
N THR A 238 22.74 -15.84 -9.97
CA THR A 238 21.80 -15.04 -10.79
C THR A 238 21.42 -15.79 -12.06
N ALA A 239 22.39 -16.45 -12.72
CA ALA A 239 22.15 -17.27 -13.92
C ALA A 239 21.21 -18.44 -13.65
N GLU A 240 21.36 -19.12 -12.51
CA GLU A 240 20.46 -20.19 -12.06
C GLU A 240 19.02 -19.67 -11.83
N ALA A 241 18.88 -18.52 -11.16
CA ALA A 241 17.58 -17.90 -10.92
C ALA A 241 16.90 -17.45 -12.23
N VAL A 242 17.65 -16.90 -13.18
CA VAL A 242 17.16 -16.52 -14.52
C VAL A 242 16.70 -17.77 -15.27
N GLU A 243 17.46 -18.86 -15.23
CA GLU A 243 17.06 -20.13 -15.86
C GLU A 243 15.77 -20.68 -15.23
N HIS A 244 15.63 -20.61 -13.91
CA HIS A 244 14.40 -21.01 -13.25
C HIS A 244 13.19 -20.14 -13.67
N CYS A 245 13.36 -18.83 -13.79
CA CYS A 245 12.36 -17.93 -14.36
C CYS A 245 12.02 -18.29 -15.80
N ARG A 246 13.02 -18.65 -16.63
CA ARG A 246 12.81 -19.06 -18.02
C ARG A 246 11.97 -20.34 -18.11
N VAL A 247 12.27 -21.35 -17.30
CA VAL A 247 11.55 -22.63 -17.28
C VAL A 247 10.08 -22.43 -16.87
N THR A 248 9.84 -21.72 -15.77
CA THR A 248 8.48 -21.45 -15.28
C THR A 248 7.67 -20.63 -16.28
N ARG A 249 8.27 -19.60 -16.90
CA ARG A 249 7.64 -18.77 -17.92
C ARG A 249 7.35 -19.56 -19.20
N THR A 250 8.25 -20.45 -19.62
CA THR A 250 8.01 -21.32 -20.77
C THR A 250 6.84 -22.27 -20.53
N HIS A 251 6.68 -22.75 -19.29
CA HIS A 251 5.52 -23.57 -18.93
C HIS A 251 4.19 -22.80 -19.09
N THR A 252 4.10 -21.58 -18.60
CA THR A 252 2.90 -20.75 -18.75
C THR A 252 2.65 -20.36 -20.22
N LEU A 253 3.71 -20.11 -20.99
CA LEU A 253 3.62 -19.90 -22.44
C LEU A 253 3.04 -21.12 -23.15
N ASN A 254 3.50 -22.34 -22.83
CA ASN A 254 3.00 -23.57 -23.43
C ASN A 254 1.50 -23.78 -23.17
N LEU A 255 0.99 -23.38 -22.00
CA LEU A 255 -0.46 -23.41 -21.74
C LEU A 255 -1.22 -22.46 -22.68
N ARG A 256 -0.66 -21.30 -22.99
CA ARG A 256 -1.25 -20.33 -23.94
C ARG A 256 -1.19 -20.83 -25.38
N THR A 257 -0.12 -21.50 -25.79
CA THR A 257 0.00 -22.05 -27.15
C THR A 257 -1.02 -23.15 -27.43
N VAL A 258 -1.61 -23.76 -26.41
CA VAL A 258 -2.73 -24.68 -26.55
C VAL A 258 -4.07 -23.92 -26.52
N LEU A 259 -4.23 -22.95 -25.63
CA LEU A 259 -5.47 -22.20 -25.46
C LEU A 259 -5.86 -21.43 -26.72
N PHE A 260 -4.95 -20.58 -27.24
CA PHE A 260 -5.28 -19.66 -28.33
C PHE A 260 -5.74 -20.35 -29.60
N PRO A 261 -5.07 -21.40 -30.13
CA PRO A 261 -5.57 -22.10 -31.31
C PRO A 261 -6.93 -22.77 -31.10
N VAL A 262 -7.21 -23.31 -29.90
CA VAL A 262 -8.52 -23.90 -29.60
C VAL A 262 -9.60 -22.83 -29.57
N VAL A 263 -9.30 -21.65 -29.01
CA VAL A 263 -10.21 -20.49 -29.01
C VAL A 263 -10.45 -20.00 -30.44
N GLU A 264 -9.40 -19.83 -31.26
CA GLU A 264 -9.54 -19.43 -32.67
C GLU A 264 -10.36 -20.45 -33.48
N PHE A 265 -10.09 -21.73 -33.32
CA PHE A 265 -10.89 -22.78 -33.96
C PHE A 265 -12.36 -22.70 -33.53
N SER A 266 -12.60 -22.40 -32.25
CA SER A 266 -13.96 -22.22 -31.70
C SER A 266 -14.68 -20.98 -32.25
N TYR A 267 -14.00 -20.05 -32.92
CA TYR A 267 -14.63 -18.96 -33.67
C TYR A 267 -14.90 -19.32 -35.15
N ILE A 268 -14.00 -20.09 -35.76
CA ILE A 268 -14.12 -20.44 -37.19
C ILE A 268 -15.14 -21.56 -37.39
N ALA A 269 -15.10 -22.61 -36.58
CA ALA A 269 -15.97 -23.77 -36.73
C ALA A 269 -17.48 -23.44 -36.68
N PRO A 270 -17.97 -22.54 -35.79
CA PRO A 270 -19.38 -22.15 -35.80
C PRO A 270 -19.79 -21.36 -37.03
N VAL A 271 -18.92 -20.50 -37.57
CA VAL A 271 -19.20 -19.78 -38.81
C VAL A 271 -19.40 -20.78 -39.95
N ALA A 272 -18.51 -21.76 -40.08
CA ALA A 272 -18.67 -22.82 -41.07
C ALA A 272 -19.95 -23.65 -40.80
N GLY A 273 -20.24 -23.98 -39.55
CA GLY A 273 -21.48 -24.68 -39.15
C GLY A 273 -22.76 -23.91 -39.52
N ILE A 274 -22.80 -22.60 -39.26
CA ILE A 274 -23.91 -21.72 -39.60
C ILE A 274 -24.10 -21.68 -41.11
N LEU A 275 -23.01 -21.60 -41.89
CA LEU A 275 -23.08 -21.60 -43.37
C LEU A 275 -23.58 -22.93 -43.93
N LEU A 276 -23.05 -24.06 -43.43
CA LEU A 276 -23.45 -25.40 -43.85
C LEU A 276 -24.91 -25.71 -43.48
N LEU A 277 -25.28 -25.45 -42.22
CA LEU A 277 -26.65 -25.65 -41.74
C LEU A 277 -27.63 -24.71 -42.44
N GLY A 278 -27.21 -23.44 -42.66
CA GLY A 278 -27.98 -22.45 -43.38
C GLY A 278 -28.21 -22.84 -44.85
N ALA A 279 -27.21 -23.40 -45.54
CA ALA A 279 -27.38 -23.93 -46.89
C ALA A 279 -28.39 -25.07 -46.93
N ALA A 280 -28.32 -26.05 -46.01
CA ALA A 280 -29.25 -27.16 -45.93
C ALA A 280 -30.67 -26.71 -45.58
N LEU A 281 -30.86 -25.77 -44.68
CA LEU A 281 -32.18 -25.27 -44.25
C LEU A 281 -32.81 -24.33 -45.30
N ARG A 282 -32.02 -23.71 -46.16
CA ARG A 282 -32.51 -22.88 -47.25
C ARG A 282 -33.34 -23.66 -48.26
N ASP A 283 -32.93 -24.87 -48.59
CA ASP A 283 -33.68 -25.74 -49.57
C ASP A 283 -35.07 -26.12 -49.04
N THR A 284 -35.24 -26.10 -47.71
CA THR A 284 -36.56 -26.31 -47.06
C THR A 284 -37.37 -25.02 -46.93
N GLY A 285 -36.84 -23.85 -47.31
CA GLY A 285 -37.50 -22.55 -47.15
C GLY A 285 -37.52 -22.02 -45.71
N ALA A 286 -36.87 -22.68 -44.76
CA ALA A 286 -36.88 -22.31 -43.33
C ALA A 286 -35.99 -21.11 -43.00
N VAL A 287 -35.00 -20.77 -43.87
CA VAL A 287 -34.04 -19.70 -43.66
C VAL A 287 -33.74 -18.95 -44.95
N THR A 288 -33.65 -17.62 -44.86
CA THR A 288 -33.22 -16.78 -46.01
C THR A 288 -31.69 -16.75 -46.08
N THR A 289 -31.15 -16.49 -47.26
CA THR A 289 -29.70 -16.36 -47.43
C THR A 289 -29.15 -15.17 -46.66
N GLY A 290 -29.91 -14.08 -46.59
CA GLY A 290 -29.54 -12.91 -45.81
C GLY A 290 -29.47 -13.20 -44.32
N ALA A 291 -30.39 -14.01 -43.77
CA ALA A 291 -30.36 -14.44 -42.39
C ALA A 291 -29.11 -15.28 -42.06
N VAL A 292 -28.71 -16.19 -42.98
CA VAL A 292 -27.49 -16.99 -42.81
C VAL A 292 -26.25 -16.09 -42.75
N VAL A 293 -26.09 -15.15 -43.67
CA VAL A 293 -24.97 -14.23 -43.72
C VAL A 293 -24.97 -13.32 -42.49
N ALA A 294 -26.12 -12.78 -42.09
CA ALA A 294 -26.23 -11.94 -40.90
C ALA A 294 -25.80 -12.70 -39.62
N CYS A 295 -26.27 -13.94 -39.45
CA CYS A 295 -25.87 -14.77 -38.31
C CYS A 295 -24.36 -15.11 -38.31
N ALA A 296 -23.79 -15.42 -39.48
CA ALA A 296 -22.35 -15.67 -39.63
C ALA A 296 -21.52 -14.43 -39.26
N LEU A 297 -21.94 -13.24 -39.68
CA LEU A 297 -21.28 -11.97 -39.33
C LEU A 297 -21.44 -11.61 -37.84
N TYR A 298 -22.61 -11.86 -37.26
CA TYR A 298 -22.80 -11.67 -35.81
C TYR A 298 -21.90 -12.59 -35.02
N PHE A 299 -21.79 -13.86 -35.42
CA PHE A 299 -20.93 -14.80 -34.76
C PHE A 299 -19.44 -14.38 -34.89
N TRP A 300 -19.02 -13.98 -36.08
CA TRP A 300 -17.67 -13.44 -36.29
C TRP A 300 -17.39 -12.24 -35.38
N LYS A 301 -18.35 -11.33 -35.25
CA LYS A 301 -18.25 -10.14 -34.40
C LYS A 301 -18.22 -10.48 -32.91
N LEU A 302 -18.62 -11.67 -32.49
CA LEU A 302 -18.59 -12.13 -31.10
C LEU A 302 -17.18 -12.45 -30.62
N SER A 303 -16.22 -12.72 -31.52
CA SER A 303 -14.83 -13.04 -31.16
C SER A 303 -14.14 -11.90 -30.40
N GLU A 304 -14.26 -10.66 -30.90
CA GLU A 304 -13.60 -9.49 -30.29
C GLU A 304 -13.97 -9.26 -28.81
N PRO A 305 -15.26 -9.23 -28.39
CA PRO A 305 -15.61 -9.05 -26.99
C PRO A 305 -15.26 -10.27 -26.11
N LEU A 306 -15.29 -11.49 -26.66
CA LEU A 306 -14.84 -12.66 -25.91
C LEU A 306 -13.34 -12.64 -25.65
N ASP A 307 -12.53 -12.27 -26.64
CA ASP A 307 -11.09 -12.10 -26.48
C ASP A 307 -10.73 -11.04 -25.44
N LYS A 308 -11.48 -9.91 -25.41
CA LYS A 308 -11.30 -8.89 -24.37
C LYS A 308 -11.55 -9.45 -22.96
N VAL A 309 -12.63 -10.21 -22.78
CA VAL A 309 -12.90 -10.83 -21.48
C VAL A 309 -11.77 -11.79 -21.08
N LEU A 310 -11.30 -12.63 -22.00
CA LEU A 310 -10.20 -13.56 -21.74
C LEU A 310 -8.88 -12.86 -21.42
N LEU A 311 -8.54 -11.82 -22.18
CA LEU A 311 -7.31 -11.04 -21.99
C LEU A 311 -7.26 -10.37 -20.61
N TRP A 312 -8.39 -9.80 -20.17
CA TRP A 312 -8.45 -9.06 -18.92
C TRP A 312 -8.65 -9.94 -17.67
N LEU A 313 -8.91 -11.24 -17.83
CA LEU A 313 -9.18 -12.13 -16.70
C LEU A 313 -8.01 -12.24 -15.72
N ASP A 314 -6.79 -12.38 -16.26
CA ASP A 314 -5.56 -12.42 -15.45
C ASP A 314 -5.33 -11.08 -14.72
N GLN A 315 -5.58 -9.97 -15.40
CA GLN A 315 -5.46 -8.63 -14.80
C GLN A 315 -6.44 -8.40 -13.66
N LEU A 316 -7.68 -8.88 -13.81
CA LEU A 316 -8.68 -8.83 -12.73
C LEU A 316 -8.23 -9.59 -11.50
N GLN A 317 -7.64 -10.79 -11.67
CA GLN A 317 -7.14 -11.58 -10.55
C GLN A 317 -6.00 -10.88 -9.81
N ARG A 318 -5.03 -10.34 -10.56
CA ARG A 318 -3.91 -9.56 -9.98
C ARG A 318 -4.40 -8.32 -9.25
N SER A 319 -5.30 -7.57 -9.88
CA SER A 319 -5.87 -6.37 -9.29
C SER A 319 -6.69 -6.67 -8.02
N ASN A 320 -7.42 -7.78 -7.99
CA ASN A 320 -8.16 -8.19 -6.80
C ASN A 320 -7.22 -8.45 -5.62
N ALA A 321 -6.07 -9.10 -5.85
CA ALA A 321 -5.06 -9.32 -4.84
C ALA A 321 -4.40 -7.98 -4.38
N SER A 322 -4.07 -7.10 -5.32
CA SER A 322 -3.52 -5.77 -5.01
C SER A 322 -4.53 -4.90 -4.25
N PHE A 323 -5.80 -4.92 -4.65
CA PHE A 323 -6.85 -4.18 -3.97
C PHE A 323 -7.10 -4.72 -2.55
N ALA A 324 -7.00 -6.03 -2.35
CA ALA A 324 -7.07 -6.66 -1.02
C ALA A 324 -5.94 -6.18 -0.10
N ARG A 325 -4.71 -5.99 -0.62
CA ARG A 325 -3.60 -5.42 0.15
C ARG A 325 -3.81 -3.95 0.47
N VAL A 326 -4.29 -3.15 -0.48
CA VAL A 326 -4.58 -1.72 -0.29
C VAL A 326 -5.69 -1.51 0.75
N GLU A 327 -6.80 -2.25 0.64
CA GLU A 327 -7.91 -2.16 1.60
C GLU A 327 -7.58 -2.75 2.97
N GLY A 328 -6.65 -3.70 3.04
CA GLY A 328 -6.21 -4.33 4.28
C GLY A 328 -5.64 -3.34 5.31
N ILE A 329 -5.04 -2.24 4.86
CA ILE A 329 -4.56 -1.19 5.77
C ILE A 329 -5.68 -0.65 6.67
N GLY A 330 -6.90 -0.57 6.15
CA GLY A 330 -8.06 -0.12 6.94
C GLY A 330 -8.57 -1.13 7.97
N GLN A 331 -7.94 -2.31 8.10
CA GLN A 331 -8.26 -3.32 9.10
C GLN A 331 -7.31 -3.29 10.30
N VAL A 332 -6.27 -2.45 10.25
CA VAL A 332 -5.45 -2.21 11.42
C VAL A 332 -6.32 -1.49 12.44
N ASP A 333 -6.55 -2.15 13.57
CA ASP A 333 -7.23 -1.52 14.69
C ASP A 333 -6.36 -0.35 15.17
N SER A 334 -6.72 0.86 14.75
CA SER A 334 -6.23 2.07 15.40
C SER A 334 -6.98 2.15 16.73
N PRO A 335 -6.28 2.26 17.86
CA PRO A 335 -6.96 2.45 19.13
C PRO A 335 -7.96 3.58 18.95
N ALA A 336 -9.24 3.29 19.14
CA ALA A 336 -10.24 4.34 19.11
C ALA A 336 -9.86 5.35 20.18
N VAL A 337 -9.55 6.57 19.79
CA VAL A 337 -9.42 7.70 20.72
C VAL A 337 -10.78 7.86 21.39
N THR A 338 -11.00 7.16 22.49
CA THR A 338 -12.30 7.11 23.17
C THR A 338 -12.47 8.29 24.12
N GLY A 339 -11.43 9.18 24.19
CA GLY A 339 -11.41 10.02 25.33
C GLY A 339 -11.48 11.47 25.16
N GLY A 340 -11.82 12.26 25.82
CA GLY A 340 -11.83 13.66 26.17
C GLY A 340 -11.27 13.89 27.57
N GLY A 341 -10.53 12.95 28.15
CA GLY A 341 -9.86 13.14 29.42
C GLY A 341 -8.78 14.21 29.27
N ARG A 342 -8.82 15.27 30.12
CA ARG A 342 -7.69 16.19 30.26
C ARG A 342 -6.85 15.71 31.41
N PRO A 343 -5.53 15.49 31.23
CA PRO A 343 -4.63 15.21 32.34
C PRO A 343 -4.76 16.26 33.44
N ALA A 344 -4.84 15.80 34.68
CA ALA A 344 -4.95 16.69 35.83
C ALA A 344 -3.61 17.39 36.15
N ASP A 345 -2.52 16.70 35.84
CA ASP A 345 -1.12 17.14 36.01
C ASP A 345 -0.23 16.41 34.98
N ASP A 346 1.10 16.61 35.07
CA ASP A 346 2.10 15.98 34.20
C ASP A 346 2.78 14.77 34.83
N ARG A 347 2.23 14.23 35.91
CA ARG A 347 2.72 13.03 36.57
C ARG A 347 2.46 11.83 35.67
N ILE A 348 3.50 11.00 35.49
CA ILE A 348 3.40 9.74 34.77
C ILE A 348 3.41 8.59 35.78
N ASP A 349 2.38 7.76 35.75
CA ASP A 349 2.28 6.54 36.56
C ASP A 349 2.22 5.31 35.65
N VAL A 350 3.09 4.35 35.94
CA VAL A 350 3.18 3.03 35.31
C VAL A 350 2.79 2.01 36.37
N VAL A 351 1.75 1.21 36.14
CA VAL A 351 1.21 0.27 37.12
C VAL A 351 1.07 -1.11 36.51
N ASP A 352 1.81 -2.08 37.04
CA ASP A 352 1.89 -3.51 36.65
C ASP A 352 1.95 -3.71 35.14
N VAL A 353 2.80 -2.94 34.45
CA VAL A 353 2.90 -2.95 32.99
C VAL A 353 3.63 -4.19 32.51
N ARG A 354 2.96 -4.97 31.66
CA ARG A 354 3.53 -6.08 30.90
C ARG A 354 3.40 -5.81 29.41
N TYR A 355 4.41 -6.18 28.67
CA TYR A 355 4.43 -5.94 27.23
C TYR A 355 5.25 -7.01 26.49
N ALA A 356 4.72 -7.40 25.31
CA ALA A 356 5.40 -8.26 24.35
C ALA A 356 5.25 -7.68 22.94
N TYR A 357 6.32 -7.66 22.12
CA TYR A 357 6.25 -7.19 20.73
C TYR A 357 5.44 -8.13 19.83
N GLN A 358 5.70 -9.43 19.95
CA GLN A 358 5.02 -10.48 19.19
C GLN A 358 5.06 -11.79 19.97
N GLY A 359 3.96 -12.55 19.94
CA GLY A 359 3.88 -13.84 20.60
C GLY A 359 3.64 -13.77 22.11
N GLU A 360 3.97 -14.87 22.82
CA GLU A 360 3.64 -15.04 24.23
C GLU A 360 4.74 -14.55 25.20
N ARG A 361 5.93 -14.24 24.69
CA ARG A 361 7.07 -13.89 25.54
C ARG A 361 7.08 -12.40 25.86
N ASP A 362 6.81 -12.07 27.11
CA ASP A 362 6.89 -10.71 27.61
C ASP A 362 8.34 -10.18 27.59
N VAL A 363 8.50 -8.90 27.25
CA VAL A 363 9.73 -8.12 27.36
C VAL A 363 9.73 -7.30 28.65
N LEU A 364 8.53 -6.86 29.08
CA LEU A 364 8.33 -6.23 30.38
C LEU A 364 7.44 -7.11 31.25
N HIS A 365 7.80 -7.28 32.50
CA HIS A 365 7.26 -8.28 33.41
C HIS A 365 6.64 -7.67 34.69
N GLY A 366 5.66 -6.75 34.55
CA GLY A 366 5.04 -6.06 35.68
C GLY A 366 5.97 -4.94 36.19
N VAL A 367 6.03 -3.87 35.43
CA VAL A 367 6.80 -2.67 35.74
C VAL A 367 5.92 -1.70 36.51
N ASP A 368 6.39 -1.26 37.69
CA ASP A 368 5.81 -0.16 38.47
C ASP A 368 6.82 0.98 38.54
N LEU A 369 6.40 2.19 38.13
CA LEU A 369 7.25 3.37 38.14
C LEU A 369 6.37 4.64 38.17
N THR A 370 6.77 5.59 39.02
CA THR A 370 6.16 6.93 39.05
C THR A 370 7.22 7.97 38.71
N VAL A 371 6.92 8.84 37.73
CA VAL A 371 7.73 10.00 37.36
C VAL A 371 7.01 11.27 37.79
N ARG A 372 7.69 12.12 38.54
CA ARG A 372 7.14 13.36 39.10
C ARG A 372 7.32 14.50 38.11
N PRO A 373 6.40 15.47 38.06
CA PRO A 373 6.60 16.68 37.26
C PRO A 373 7.91 17.40 37.62
N GLY A 374 8.68 17.79 36.60
CA GLY A 374 9.98 18.46 36.76
C GLY A 374 11.14 17.56 37.17
N GLU A 375 10.92 16.24 37.34
CA GLU A 375 11.94 15.25 37.73
C GLU A 375 12.83 14.89 36.53
N ARG A 376 14.13 14.72 36.81
CA ARG A 376 15.08 14.09 35.89
C ARG A 376 15.30 12.63 36.32
N LEU A 377 14.71 11.71 35.55
CA LEU A 377 14.82 10.28 35.78
C LEU A 377 15.78 9.64 34.76
N ALA A 378 16.82 8.94 35.23
CA ALA A 378 17.64 8.11 34.35
C ALA A 378 17.19 6.65 34.43
N ILE A 379 16.98 6.01 33.26
CA ILE A 379 16.72 4.57 33.17
C ILE A 379 17.99 3.88 32.67
N VAL A 380 18.58 3.03 33.52
CA VAL A 380 19.84 2.32 33.24
C VAL A 380 19.64 0.80 33.30
N GLY A 381 20.57 0.05 32.73
CA GLY A 381 20.55 -1.41 32.76
C GLY A 381 21.23 -2.03 31.55
N PRO A 382 21.46 -3.35 31.52
CA PRO A 382 22.10 -4.03 30.42
C PRO A 382 21.31 -3.91 29.11
N SER A 383 21.98 -4.17 27.98
CA SER A 383 21.29 -4.23 26.67
C SER A 383 20.23 -5.33 26.70
N GLY A 384 19.06 -5.05 26.15
CA GLY A 384 17.92 -5.98 26.16
C GLY A 384 17.11 -6.00 27.47
N ALA A 385 17.40 -5.16 28.47
CA ALA A 385 16.64 -5.07 29.72
C ALA A 385 15.21 -4.47 29.54
N GLY A 386 14.84 -3.98 28.37
CA GLY A 386 13.51 -3.41 28.10
C GLY A 386 13.41 -1.89 28.23
N LYS A 387 14.54 -1.16 28.38
CA LYS A 387 14.57 0.31 28.58
C LYS A 387 13.85 1.09 27.47
N SER A 388 14.24 0.88 26.21
CA SER A 388 13.62 1.56 25.05
C SER A 388 12.16 1.13 24.87
N THR A 389 11.82 -0.12 25.23
CA THR A 389 10.42 -0.59 25.23
C THR A 389 9.59 0.17 26.26
N LEU A 390 10.12 0.39 27.46
CA LEU A 390 9.46 1.22 28.48
C LEU A 390 9.31 2.66 28.00
N GLY A 391 10.34 3.25 27.39
CA GLY A 391 10.28 4.59 26.79
C GLY A 391 9.16 4.73 25.74
N ARG A 392 9.00 3.74 24.85
CA ARG A 392 7.93 3.73 23.84
C ARG A 392 6.53 3.64 24.45
N LEU A 393 6.37 2.89 25.55
CA LEU A 393 5.11 2.80 26.28
C LEU A 393 4.79 4.11 27.00
N LEU A 394 5.78 4.76 27.61
CA LEU A 394 5.64 6.08 28.25
C LEU A 394 5.25 7.16 27.23
N ALA A 395 5.81 7.09 26.01
CA ALA A 395 5.49 8.00 24.91
C ALA A 395 4.15 7.69 24.22
N GLY A 396 3.46 6.60 24.59
CA GLY A 396 2.23 6.18 23.91
C GLY A 396 2.41 5.62 22.51
N ALA A 397 3.65 5.34 22.09
CA ALA A 397 3.93 4.71 20.80
C ALA A 397 3.50 3.23 20.77
N GLU A 398 3.43 2.59 21.94
CA GLU A 398 2.97 1.23 22.14
C GLU A 398 1.91 1.18 23.25
N THR A 399 1.06 0.16 23.22
CA THR A 399 0.03 -0.06 24.24
C THR A 399 0.43 -1.25 25.11
N PRO A 400 0.37 -1.17 26.44
CA PRO A 400 0.71 -2.30 27.30
C PRO A 400 -0.27 -3.46 27.10
N ARG A 401 0.21 -4.70 27.23
CA ARG A 401 -0.61 -5.91 27.19
C ARG A 401 -1.50 -6.03 28.41
N THR A 402 -0.95 -5.74 29.58
CA THR A 402 -1.66 -5.63 30.86
C THR A 402 -1.06 -4.47 31.65
N GLY A 403 -1.80 -3.99 32.64
CA GLY A 403 -1.43 -2.80 33.39
C GLY A 403 -1.82 -1.52 32.65
N ARG A 404 -1.30 -0.38 33.07
CA ARG A 404 -1.59 0.92 32.47
C ARG A 404 -0.44 1.89 32.62
N VAL A 405 -0.33 2.79 31.63
CA VAL A 405 0.50 3.99 31.67
C VAL A 405 -0.44 5.20 31.62
N THR A 406 -0.33 6.10 32.56
CA THR A 406 -1.19 7.28 32.65
C THR A 406 -0.37 8.56 32.75
N VAL A 407 -0.90 9.66 32.20
CA VAL A 407 -0.42 11.03 32.41
C VAL A 407 -1.53 11.78 33.10
N GLY A 408 -1.28 12.33 34.30
CA GLY A 408 -2.30 13.01 35.08
C GLY A 408 -3.57 12.18 35.27
N GLN A 409 -3.43 10.88 35.56
CA GLN A 409 -4.48 9.87 35.76
C GLN A 409 -5.23 9.45 34.47
N VAL A 410 -4.94 10.05 33.30
CA VAL A 410 -5.55 9.65 32.01
C VAL A 410 -4.65 8.64 31.31
N PRO A 411 -5.18 7.48 30.86
CA PRO A 411 -4.38 6.51 30.10
C PRO A 411 -3.80 7.14 28.84
N VAL A 412 -2.51 6.94 28.61
CA VAL A 412 -1.79 7.50 27.46
C VAL A 412 -2.42 7.05 26.14
N ALA A 413 -2.92 5.81 26.07
CA ALA A 413 -3.58 5.25 24.89
C ALA A 413 -4.94 5.90 24.57
N GLU A 414 -5.55 6.64 25.52
CA GLU A 414 -6.85 7.30 25.35
C GLU A 414 -6.72 8.80 25.04
N LEU A 415 -5.50 9.36 25.15
CA LEU A 415 -5.23 10.75 24.83
C LEU A 415 -5.28 11.00 23.32
N ASP A 416 -5.88 12.11 22.94
CA ASP A 416 -5.77 12.59 21.57
C ASP A 416 -4.29 12.82 21.20
N PRO A 417 -3.83 12.38 20.00
CA PRO A 417 -2.42 12.52 19.59
C PRO A 417 -1.87 13.95 19.67
N ALA A 418 -2.70 14.97 19.48
CA ALA A 418 -2.29 16.36 19.63
C ALA A 418 -2.10 16.75 21.10
N GLN A 419 -2.92 16.22 22.01
CA GLN A 419 -2.76 16.39 23.45
C GLN A 419 -1.54 15.62 23.96
N LEU A 420 -1.41 14.35 23.55
CA LEU A 420 -0.27 13.51 23.95
C LEU A 420 1.07 14.19 23.64
N ARG A 421 1.22 14.73 22.42
CA ARG A 421 2.44 15.43 22.00
C ARG A 421 2.78 16.70 22.82
N ARG A 422 1.80 17.32 23.47
CA ARG A 422 2.06 18.45 24.40
C ARG A 422 2.59 17.94 25.73
N HIS A 423 2.15 16.76 26.17
CA HIS A 423 2.57 16.20 27.45
C HIS A 423 3.86 15.40 27.33
N VAL A 424 3.99 14.53 26.30
CA VAL A 424 5.13 13.62 26.18
C VAL A 424 5.64 13.57 24.75
N VAL A 425 6.94 13.80 24.60
CA VAL A 425 7.65 13.62 23.31
C VAL A 425 8.85 12.70 23.54
N MET A 426 9.05 11.73 22.65
CA MET A 426 10.22 10.86 22.64
C MET A 426 11.13 11.20 21.49
N VAL A 427 12.40 11.42 21.78
CA VAL A 427 13.50 11.49 20.80
C VAL A 427 14.10 10.11 20.66
N SER A 428 13.93 9.51 19.48
CA SER A 428 14.52 8.23 19.14
C SER A 428 15.92 8.41 18.54
N GLN A 429 16.61 7.29 18.32
CA GLN A 429 17.91 7.24 17.68
C GLN A 429 17.88 7.62 16.19
N GLU A 430 16.72 7.54 15.52
CA GLU A 430 16.57 7.89 14.11
C GLU A 430 16.21 9.38 13.95
N HIS A 431 17.05 10.12 13.24
CA HIS A 431 16.88 11.55 12.98
C HIS A 431 16.48 11.78 11.52
N HIS A 432 15.16 11.78 11.26
CA HIS A 432 14.66 11.96 9.91
C HIS A 432 14.70 13.43 9.47
N VAL A 433 15.29 13.66 8.27
CA VAL A 433 15.28 14.96 7.59
C VAL A 433 14.27 14.88 6.45
N PHE A 434 13.24 15.72 6.50
CA PHE A 434 12.21 15.79 5.46
C PHE A 434 12.72 16.61 4.27
N LEU A 435 12.21 16.31 3.08
CA LEU A 435 12.42 17.12 1.89
C LEU A 435 11.79 18.50 2.09
N GLY A 436 12.49 19.56 1.68
CA GLY A 436 12.09 20.94 1.87
C GLY A 436 13.21 21.75 2.53
N THR A 437 12.92 22.96 2.96
CA THR A 437 13.92 23.86 3.58
C THR A 437 14.22 23.49 5.03
N VAL A 438 15.30 24.07 5.60
CA VAL A 438 15.56 24.02 7.05
C VAL A 438 14.36 24.56 7.81
N ARG A 439 13.80 25.67 7.36
CA ARG A 439 12.57 26.29 7.89
C ARG A 439 11.40 25.30 7.94
N ASP A 440 11.10 24.65 6.79
CA ASP A 440 10.00 23.69 6.71
C ASP A 440 10.22 22.56 7.72
N ASN A 441 11.44 22.09 7.86
CA ASN A 441 11.80 21.04 8.79
C ASN A 441 11.62 21.44 10.26
N LEU A 442 11.82 22.69 10.63
CA LEU A 442 11.58 23.21 11.98
C LEU A 442 10.08 23.45 12.23
N LEU A 443 9.38 24.03 11.25
CA LEU A 443 7.94 24.34 11.36
C LEU A 443 7.05 23.10 11.50
N ILE A 444 7.55 21.88 11.20
CA ILE A 444 6.84 20.63 11.50
C ILE A 444 6.48 20.54 12.99
N ALA A 445 7.36 21.02 13.87
CA ALA A 445 7.15 20.95 15.32
C ALA A 445 6.21 22.06 15.83
N ALA A 446 6.30 23.27 15.25
CA ALA A 446 5.50 24.42 15.62
C ALA A 446 5.15 25.26 14.36
N PRO A 447 4.04 24.97 13.68
CA PRO A 447 3.67 25.64 12.43
C PRO A 447 3.46 27.16 12.53
N ALA A 448 3.24 27.69 13.74
CA ALA A 448 3.02 29.10 14.00
C ALA A 448 4.28 29.84 14.50
N ALA A 449 5.44 29.17 14.57
CA ALA A 449 6.68 29.78 15.05
C ALA A 449 7.16 30.88 14.09
N THR A 450 7.64 31.98 14.67
CA THR A 450 8.23 33.09 13.92
C THR A 450 9.70 32.84 13.64
N ASP A 451 10.29 33.58 12.69
CA ASP A 451 11.74 33.51 12.42
C ASP A 451 12.57 33.77 13.68
N GLN A 452 12.10 34.67 14.55
CA GLN A 452 12.76 34.94 15.81
C GLN A 452 12.76 33.71 16.73
N ASP A 453 11.67 32.95 16.78
CA ASP A 453 11.58 31.71 17.55
C ASP A 453 12.52 30.65 16.97
N LEU A 454 12.57 30.54 15.62
CA LEU A 454 13.45 29.59 14.95
C LEU A 454 14.93 29.88 15.24
N HIS A 455 15.37 31.14 15.12
CA HIS A 455 16.76 31.51 15.45
C HIS A 455 17.06 31.32 16.93
N ALA A 456 16.12 31.65 17.83
CA ALA A 456 16.28 31.43 19.26
C ALA A 456 16.51 29.95 19.61
N VAL A 457 15.75 29.07 18.96
CA VAL A 457 15.90 27.60 19.15
C VAL A 457 17.20 27.10 18.56
N LEU A 458 17.61 27.55 17.38
CA LEU A 458 18.90 27.18 16.78
C LEU A 458 20.06 27.55 17.70
N ALA A 459 20.04 28.75 18.25
CA ALA A 459 21.04 29.21 19.22
C ALA A 459 20.99 28.39 20.53
N ALA A 460 19.80 27.98 21.00
CA ALA A 460 19.63 27.19 22.23
C ALA A 460 20.21 25.77 22.11
N VAL A 461 20.28 25.19 20.90
CA VAL A 461 20.86 23.87 20.64
C VAL A 461 22.22 23.93 19.94
N ASP A 462 22.86 25.09 19.93
CA ASP A 462 24.20 25.32 19.39
C ASP A 462 24.32 24.94 17.90
N ILE A 463 23.36 25.43 17.11
CA ILE A 463 23.33 25.24 15.65
C ILE A 463 23.74 26.54 14.98
N ASP A 464 24.99 26.64 14.57
CA ASP A 464 25.60 27.80 13.85
C ASP A 464 25.73 27.51 12.35
N TRP A 465 25.80 26.24 11.98
CA TRP A 465 25.99 25.86 10.58
C TRP A 465 24.87 26.35 9.64
N VAL A 466 23.66 26.65 10.17
CA VAL A 466 22.56 27.22 9.38
C VAL A 466 22.89 28.62 8.90
N ASP A 467 23.55 29.42 9.72
CA ASP A 467 23.97 30.80 9.36
C ASP A 467 25.10 30.82 8.33
N GLU A 468 25.87 29.72 8.21
CA GLU A 468 26.94 29.55 7.21
C GLU A 468 26.37 29.10 5.85
N LEU A 469 25.10 28.70 5.76
CA LEU A 469 24.46 28.27 4.52
C LEU A 469 24.11 29.46 3.62
N PRO A 470 24.22 29.33 2.28
CA PRO A 470 23.97 30.44 1.34
C PRO A 470 22.59 31.09 1.50
N ASP A 471 21.54 30.27 1.78
CA ASP A 471 20.17 30.72 1.89
C ASP A 471 19.65 30.59 3.35
N GLY A 472 20.52 30.34 4.34
CA GLY A 472 20.16 30.21 5.76
C GLY A 472 19.04 29.23 6.01
N LEU A 473 17.96 29.68 6.67
CA LEU A 473 16.76 28.88 6.94
C LEU A 473 16.04 28.37 5.67
N ASP A 474 16.19 29.04 4.55
CA ASP A 474 15.52 28.70 3.29
C ASP A 474 16.35 27.75 2.41
N THR A 475 17.48 27.24 2.92
CA THR A 475 18.29 26.23 2.24
C THR A 475 17.53 24.92 2.10
N GLU A 476 17.42 24.43 0.86
CA GLU A 476 16.78 23.15 0.51
C GLU A 476 17.59 21.96 1.03
N LEU A 477 16.89 21.01 1.70
CA LEU A 477 17.43 19.78 2.24
C LEU A 477 16.92 18.54 1.47
N GLY A 478 17.75 17.49 1.39
CA GLY A 478 17.38 16.19 0.86
C GLY A 478 17.74 15.97 -0.61
N ALA A 479 16.92 15.26 -1.36
CA ALA A 479 17.23 14.87 -2.74
C ALA A 479 17.24 16.09 -3.68
N GLY A 480 18.46 16.49 -4.10
CA GLY A 480 18.69 17.68 -4.93
C GLY A 480 19.17 18.91 -4.16
N GLY A 481 19.11 18.89 -2.82
CA GLY A 481 19.60 19.92 -1.92
C GLY A 481 20.76 19.45 -1.06
N LEU A 482 21.00 20.16 0.04
CA LEU A 482 22.03 19.84 1.02
C LEU A 482 21.68 18.54 1.74
N ARG A 483 22.64 17.63 1.85
CA ARG A 483 22.54 16.46 2.72
C ARG A 483 23.22 16.77 4.05
N LEU A 484 22.44 16.77 5.11
CA LEU A 484 22.96 16.90 6.45
C LEU A 484 23.75 15.65 6.83
N ASP A 485 24.82 15.83 7.56
CA ASP A 485 25.50 14.71 8.23
C ASP A 485 24.69 14.22 9.44
N ALA A 486 25.15 13.14 10.07
CA ALA A 486 24.42 12.53 11.20
C ALA A 486 24.34 13.49 12.41
N GLN A 487 25.36 14.31 12.63
CA GLN A 487 25.41 15.28 13.73
C GLN A 487 24.40 16.42 13.47
N GLN A 488 24.44 17.02 12.28
CA GLN A 488 23.51 18.08 11.88
C GLN A 488 22.04 17.60 11.91
N ALA A 489 21.78 16.37 11.43
CA ALA A 489 20.44 15.79 11.47
C ALA A 489 19.95 15.60 12.92
N GLN A 490 20.83 15.18 13.82
CA GLN A 490 20.54 15.04 15.25
C GLN A 490 20.27 16.38 15.91
N GLN A 491 21.10 17.40 15.64
CA GLN A 491 20.89 18.76 16.13
C GLN A 491 19.54 19.31 15.65
N LEU A 492 19.19 19.11 14.38
CA LEU A 492 17.90 19.54 13.81
C LEU A 492 16.71 18.83 14.50
N ALA A 493 16.85 17.54 14.83
CA ALA A 493 15.83 16.82 15.58
C ALA A 493 15.66 17.37 17.01
N LEU A 494 16.75 17.72 17.68
CA LEU A 494 16.71 18.36 18.99
C LEU A 494 16.08 19.76 18.94
N ALA A 495 16.39 20.56 17.91
CA ALA A 495 15.75 21.85 17.69
C ALA A 495 14.23 21.74 17.57
N ARG A 496 13.74 20.73 16.83
CA ARG A 496 12.29 20.44 16.76
C ARG A 496 11.66 20.17 18.12
N VAL A 497 12.35 19.42 18.97
CA VAL A 497 11.84 19.09 20.31
C VAL A 497 11.77 20.31 21.21
N VAL A 498 12.83 21.14 21.18
CA VAL A 498 12.81 22.42 21.92
C VAL A 498 11.68 23.32 21.44
N LEU A 499 11.47 23.38 20.13
CA LEU A 499 10.41 24.18 19.52
C LEU A 499 8.99 23.66 19.82
N ALA A 500 8.84 22.34 19.97
CA ALA A 500 7.57 21.70 20.36
C ALA A 500 7.21 21.93 21.82
N ASP A 501 8.18 22.27 22.67
CA ASP A 501 8.07 22.61 24.09
C ASP A 501 7.18 21.63 24.92
N PRO A 502 7.48 20.30 24.92
CA PRO A 502 6.67 19.33 25.66
C PRO A 502 6.91 19.40 27.17
N HIS A 503 5.90 19.01 27.97
CA HIS A 503 6.02 18.95 29.44
C HIS A 503 7.00 17.84 29.90
N THR A 504 7.01 16.70 29.22
CA THR A 504 7.90 15.57 29.47
C THR A 504 8.65 15.19 28.21
N LEU A 505 9.97 15.05 28.34
CA LEU A 505 10.86 14.62 27.27
C LEU A 505 11.47 13.28 27.61
N ILE A 506 11.35 12.32 26.68
CA ILE A 506 12.02 11.01 26.76
C ILE A 506 13.17 11.01 25.76
N LEU A 507 14.38 10.81 26.23
CA LEU A 507 15.60 10.76 25.44
C LEU A 507 16.10 9.32 25.35
N ASP A 508 16.03 8.71 24.16
CA ASP A 508 16.59 7.38 23.91
C ASP A 508 17.84 7.52 23.03
N GLU A 509 19.02 7.45 23.63
CA GLU A 509 20.32 7.63 22.96
C GLU A 509 20.47 8.92 22.14
N ALA A 510 19.80 10.00 22.54
CA ALA A 510 19.69 11.24 21.76
C ALA A 510 21.04 11.95 21.47
N THR A 511 22.14 11.53 22.05
CA THR A 511 23.49 12.09 21.83
C THR A 511 24.52 11.05 21.40
N SER A 512 24.10 9.86 20.99
CA SER A 512 25.01 8.73 20.72
C SER A 512 25.91 8.92 19.50
N LEU A 513 25.49 9.68 18.51
CA LEU A 513 26.23 9.96 17.28
C LEU A 513 27.15 11.19 17.37
N LEU A 514 27.09 11.93 18.47
CA LEU A 514 27.88 13.14 18.69
C LEU A 514 29.24 12.81 19.32
N ASP A 515 30.25 13.59 18.96
CA ASP A 515 31.52 13.54 19.68
C ASP A 515 31.34 13.94 21.16
N PRO A 516 32.22 13.48 22.09
CA PRO A 516 32.01 13.70 23.52
C PRO A 516 32.00 15.16 23.98
N THR A 517 32.59 16.08 23.21
CA THR A 517 32.62 17.51 23.53
C THR A 517 31.32 18.18 23.12
N THR A 518 30.89 17.96 21.88
CA THR A 518 29.62 18.45 21.33
C THR A 518 28.42 17.84 22.10
N ALA A 519 28.45 16.53 22.41
CA ALA A 519 27.43 15.90 23.22
C ALA A 519 27.25 16.57 24.59
N ARG A 520 28.35 16.83 25.31
CA ARG A 520 28.30 17.54 26.59
C ARG A 520 27.84 18.99 26.48
N HIS A 521 28.14 19.66 25.36
CA HIS A 521 27.66 21.02 25.11
C HIS A 521 26.16 21.03 24.88
N ILE A 522 25.68 20.19 23.98
CA ILE A 522 24.25 20.06 23.69
C ILE A 522 23.46 19.60 24.91
N GLU A 523 23.97 18.64 25.69
CA GLU A 523 23.32 18.19 26.94
C GLU A 523 23.20 19.34 27.96
N ARG A 524 24.22 20.21 28.08
CA ARG A 524 24.16 21.39 28.96
C ARG A 524 23.17 22.44 28.43
N SER A 525 23.18 22.69 27.12
CA SER A 525 22.25 23.64 26.48
C SER A 525 20.80 23.14 26.61
N LEU A 526 20.55 21.87 26.33
CA LEU A 526 19.27 21.21 26.58
C LEU A 526 18.88 21.28 28.07
N ALA A 527 19.80 21.00 28.98
CA ALA A 527 19.53 21.08 30.42
C ALA A 527 19.17 22.50 30.87
N ALA A 528 19.71 23.54 30.23
CA ALA A 528 19.35 24.93 30.49
C ALA A 528 17.94 25.27 29.97
N VAL A 529 17.60 24.82 28.76
CA VAL A 529 16.29 25.03 28.14
C VAL A 529 15.21 24.20 28.83
N LEU A 530 15.54 23.00 29.31
CA LEU A 530 14.62 22.06 29.92
C LEU A 530 14.59 22.15 31.48
N LYS A 531 15.07 23.25 32.05
CA LYS A 531 15.30 23.40 33.50
C LYS A 531 14.03 23.19 34.38
N GLU A 532 12.84 23.33 33.80
CA GLU A 532 11.55 23.14 34.49
C GLU A 532 10.72 21.98 33.91
N ARG A 533 11.33 21.15 33.03
CA ARG A 533 10.64 20.05 32.35
C ARG A 533 10.99 18.70 32.96
N THR A 534 10.07 17.77 32.87
CA THR A 534 10.32 16.37 33.22
C THR A 534 11.18 15.74 32.13
N VAL A 535 12.31 15.12 32.51
CA VAL A 535 13.22 14.47 31.58
C VAL A 535 13.41 13.01 31.97
N ILE A 536 13.11 12.11 31.06
CA ILE A 536 13.36 10.67 31.21
C ILE A 536 14.48 10.30 30.24
N ALA A 537 15.68 10.03 30.76
CA ALA A 537 16.83 9.68 29.94
C ALA A 537 17.09 8.18 29.99
N ILE A 538 17.01 7.49 28.83
CA ILE A 538 17.48 6.11 28.70
C ILE A 538 19.00 6.19 28.52
N ALA A 539 19.71 5.95 29.62
CA ALA A 539 21.13 6.26 29.72
C ALA A 539 22.01 5.10 29.25
N HIS A 540 22.86 5.42 28.26
CA HIS A 540 24.01 4.60 27.85
C HIS A 540 25.34 5.23 28.29
N ARG A 541 25.30 6.42 28.91
CA ARG A 541 26.47 7.15 29.39
C ARG A 541 26.37 7.41 30.89
N LEU A 542 27.51 7.32 31.58
CA LEU A 542 27.66 7.46 33.03
C LEU A 542 27.13 8.77 33.61
N HIS A 543 27.48 9.89 32.98
CA HIS A 543 27.15 11.23 33.47
C HIS A 543 25.63 11.50 33.47
N THR A 544 24.88 10.92 32.52
CA THR A 544 23.44 11.07 32.49
C THR A 544 22.75 10.47 33.71
N ALA A 545 23.30 9.34 34.24
CA ALA A 545 22.81 8.72 35.46
C ALA A 545 23.24 9.45 36.71
N HIS A 546 24.44 10.06 36.71
CA HIS A 546 24.96 10.85 37.80
C HIS A 546 24.17 12.15 38.06
N ASP A 547 23.79 12.84 36.94
CA ASP A 547 23.14 14.14 36.99
C ASP A 547 21.61 14.05 37.14
N ALA A 548 21.04 12.85 37.24
CA ALA A 548 19.63 12.61 37.43
C ALA A 548 19.21 12.69 38.93
N ASP A 549 17.99 13.19 39.16
CA ASP A 549 17.42 13.22 40.53
C ASP A 549 17.17 11.82 41.05
N ARG A 550 16.75 10.90 40.16
CA ARG A 550 16.57 9.48 40.46
C ARG A 550 17.04 8.60 39.30
N VAL A 551 17.50 7.41 39.64
CA VAL A 551 17.91 6.37 38.71
C VAL A 551 17.03 5.15 38.91
N ALA A 552 16.43 4.66 37.80
CA ALA A 552 15.71 3.39 37.73
C ALA A 552 16.60 2.34 37.05
N VAL A 553 16.93 1.26 37.77
CA VAL A 553 17.71 0.15 37.22
C VAL A 553 16.77 -0.90 36.67
N MET A 554 16.91 -1.21 35.38
CA MET A 554 16.13 -2.26 34.73
C MET A 554 16.96 -3.51 34.47
N GLU A 555 16.44 -4.65 34.92
CA GLU A 555 17.00 -5.97 34.66
C GLU A 555 15.89 -6.97 34.32
N GLY A 556 16.06 -7.76 33.26
CA GLY A 556 15.10 -8.79 32.87
C GLY A 556 13.66 -8.28 32.72
N GLY A 557 13.48 -7.06 32.22
CA GLY A 557 12.15 -6.47 32.01
C GLY A 557 11.43 -5.96 33.26
N ARG A 558 12.17 -5.75 34.35
CA ARG A 558 11.64 -5.23 35.64
C ARG A 558 12.48 -4.06 36.13
N VAL A 559 11.91 -3.18 36.91
CA VAL A 559 12.65 -2.19 37.71
C VAL A 559 13.07 -2.87 38.97
N THR A 560 14.37 -3.06 39.16
CA THR A 560 14.96 -3.76 40.31
C THR A 560 15.42 -2.82 41.41
N GLU A 561 15.88 -1.62 41.04
CA GLU A 561 16.35 -0.60 41.98
C GLU A 561 15.84 0.76 41.55
N LEU A 562 15.50 1.64 42.49
CA LEU A 562 15.03 3.00 42.26
C LEU A 562 15.49 3.89 43.41
N GLY A 563 16.31 4.90 43.13
CA GLY A 563 16.85 5.82 44.16
C GLY A 563 17.75 6.88 43.53
N SER A 564 18.34 7.74 44.36
CA SER A 564 19.38 8.67 43.92
C SER A 564 20.69 7.94 43.60
N HIS A 565 21.56 8.59 42.82
CA HIS A 565 22.90 8.07 42.53
C HIS A 565 23.66 7.61 43.82
N GLU A 566 23.67 8.46 44.84
CA GLU A 566 24.36 8.20 46.08
C GLU A 566 23.73 7.02 46.86
N GLU A 567 22.41 6.97 46.94
CA GLU A 567 21.68 5.88 47.62
C GLU A 567 21.96 4.52 46.96
N LEU A 568 21.92 4.46 45.63
CA LEU A 568 22.13 3.23 44.88
C LEU A 568 23.59 2.76 44.90
N LEU A 569 24.56 3.68 44.93
CA LEU A 569 25.96 3.32 45.15
C LEU A 569 26.20 2.77 46.55
N ALA A 570 25.61 3.41 47.58
CA ALA A 570 25.72 2.96 48.96
C ALA A 570 25.07 1.59 49.19
N ALA A 571 23.99 1.28 48.48
CA ALA A 571 23.31 -0.01 48.53
C ALA A 571 24.16 -1.17 47.97
N GLY A 572 25.15 -0.89 47.11
CA GLY A 572 26.07 -1.89 46.57
C GLY A 572 25.43 -2.92 45.64
N GLY A 573 24.27 -2.62 45.07
CA GLY A 573 23.48 -3.48 44.22
C GLY A 573 23.89 -3.48 42.73
N GLY A 574 22.92 -3.77 41.83
CA GLY A 574 23.12 -3.82 40.39
C GLY A 574 23.62 -2.52 39.81
N TYR A 575 23.13 -1.37 40.31
CA TYR A 575 23.64 -0.05 39.93
C TYR A 575 25.11 0.15 40.23
N ALA A 576 25.53 -0.20 41.43
CA ALA A 576 26.93 -0.08 41.85
C ALA A 576 27.85 -0.99 41.01
N ALA A 577 27.38 -2.18 40.63
CA ALA A 577 28.10 -3.08 39.74
C ALA A 577 28.22 -2.50 38.30
N LEU A 578 27.14 -1.96 37.75
CA LEU A 578 27.15 -1.27 36.46
C LEU A 578 28.09 -0.06 36.48
N TRP A 579 28.04 0.75 37.53
CA TRP A 579 28.89 1.91 37.72
C TRP A 579 30.38 1.58 37.72
N LYS A 580 30.76 0.51 38.46
CA LYS A 580 32.13 -0.01 38.47
C LYS A 580 32.56 -0.51 37.09
N SER A 581 31.71 -1.27 36.42
CA SER A 581 31.99 -1.78 35.08
C SER A 581 32.22 -0.64 34.07
N TRP A 582 31.53 0.45 34.23
CA TRP A 582 31.67 1.62 33.34
C TRP A 582 32.95 2.44 33.62
N HIS A 583 33.48 2.45 34.85
CA HIS A 583 34.72 3.11 35.19
C HIS A 583 35.97 2.25 34.97
N GLY A 584 35.79 0.96 34.60
CA GLY A 584 36.91 0.06 34.35
C GLY A 584 37.69 -0.33 35.62
N VAL A 585 37.02 -0.30 36.78
CA VAL A 585 37.61 -0.68 38.10
C VAL A 585 36.99 -1.98 38.59
#